data_8fc17702b275ecbb35d4a4c7ef83a55f
#
_entry.id   8fc17702b275ecbb35d4a4c7ef83a55f
#
_cell.length_a   1.000
_cell.length_b   1.000
_cell.length_c   1.000
_cell.angle_alpha   90.00
_cell.angle_beta   90.00
_cell.angle_gamma   90.00
#
_symmetry.space_group_name_H-M   'P 1'
#
loop_
_entity.id
_entity.type
_entity.pdbx_description
1 polymer ?
#
loop_
_entity_poly.entity_id
_entity_poly.type
_entity_poly.pdbx_seq_one_letter_code
_entity_poly.pdbx_strand_id
1 'polypeptide(L)'
;MRNSLRVYLKCYDVARFFTQASRGYVVTKFTPAQFGRFPNVRGKVKFHIRGDAVFGERFTALGEPVPVRIAVAEGARLTVGDHVAMNCGVSLDVWHDVRIGSKVMIAPNVSVVDDNRHELEPGAPLCNGPVIIGDNVWIAGNVTVLSGVTIGSGSVIAAHSVVTRDVPPNSLAGGSPARVIKSLNVPEGWSHRFGYERNDPASGLLASLRRAISRDPNAALASVAKVAPADQDGRDHEAIR
;
A
#
# COMPACT_ATOMS: atom_id res chain seq x y z
N MET A 1 24.63 -0.85 28.02
CA MET A 1 23.16 -0.71 27.93
C MET A 1 22.65 -0.10 26.62
N ARG A 2 23.18 1.01 26.08
CA ARG A 2 22.70 1.62 24.82
C ARG A 2 22.88 0.73 23.57
N ASN A 3 23.91 -0.09 23.49
CA ASN A 3 24.17 -0.95 22.31
C ASN A 3 23.27 -2.20 22.28
N SER A 4 22.99 -2.81 23.42
CA SER A 4 22.12 -3.99 23.51
C SER A 4 20.66 -3.65 23.15
N LEU A 5 20.16 -2.47 23.54
CA LEU A 5 18.82 -2.02 23.16
C LEU A 5 18.69 -1.78 21.64
N ARG A 6 19.73 -1.22 21.00
CA ARG A 6 19.76 -1.04 19.54
C ARG A 6 19.78 -2.36 18.77
N VAL A 7 20.51 -3.36 19.28
CA VAL A 7 20.54 -4.71 18.66
C VAL A 7 19.17 -5.38 18.84
N TYR A 8 18.58 -5.30 20.05
CA TYR A 8 17.25 -5.86 20.31
C TYR A 8 16.17 -5.25 19.42
N LEU A 9 16.15 -3.92 19.28
CA LEU A 9 15.21 -3.24 18.38
C LEU A 9 15.41 -3.64 16.93
N LYS A 10 16.65 -3.79 16.45
CA LYS A 10 16.92 -4.28 15.09
C LYS A 10 16.45 -5.73 14.87
N CYS A 11 16.69 -6.61 15.83
CA CYS A 11 16.21 -8.00 15.76
C CYS A 11 14.68 -8.07 15.78
N TYR A 12 14.03 -7.25 16.61
CA TYR A 12 12.57 -7.15 16.68
C TYR A 12 11.98 -6.66 15.34
N ASP A 13 12.59 -5.64 14.72
CA ASP A 13 12.14 -5.12 13.41
C ASP A 13 12.31 -6.14 12.29
N VAL A 14 13.41 -6.91 12.29
CA VAL A 14 13.64 -7.99 11.32
C VAL A 14 12.63 -9.12 11.51
N ALA A 15 12.40 -9.59 12.74
CA ALA A 15 11.40 -10.61 13.04
C ALA A 15 10.00 -10.15 12.67
N ARG A 16 9.65 -8.91 12.99
CA ARG A 16 8.37 -8.28 12.60
C ARG A 16 8.21 -8.19 11.09
N PHE A 17 9.28 -7.90 10.35
CA PHE A 17 9.28 -7.88 8.89
C PHE A 17 8.98 -9.27 8.32
N PHE A 18 9.65 -10.33 8.80
CA PHE A 18 9.41 -11.69 8.32
C PHE A 18 8.00 -12.19 8.65
N THR A 19 7.48 -11.91 9.85
CA THR A 19 6.11 -12.27 10.22
C THR A 19 5.07 -11.52 9.39
N GLN A 20 5.31 -10.28 9.03
CA GLN A 20 4.42 -9.50 8.18
C GLN A 20 4.47 -9.93 6.73
N ALA A 21 5.67 -10.24 6.21
CA ALA A 21 5.84 -10.74 4.85
C ALA A 21 5.18 -12.12 4.69
N SER A 22 5.35 -13.01 5.66
CA SER A 22 4.69 -14.34 5.65
C SER A 22 3.17 -14.24 5.73
N ARG A 23 2.64 -13.34 6.58
CA ARG A 23 1.19 -13.09 6.67
C ARG A 23 0.63 -12.51 5.37
N GLY A 24 1.32 -11.54 4.76
CA GLY A 24 0.95 -10.98 3.46
C GLY A 24 0.90 -12.06 2.39
N TYR A 25 1.91 -12.93 2.34
CA TYR A 25 1.97 -14.05 1.43
C TYR A 25 0.81 -15.05 1.63
N VAL A 26 0.51 -15.42 2.87
CA VAL A 26 -0.59 -16.35 3.18
C VAL A 26 -1.94 -15.75 2.78
N VAL A 27 -2.22 -14.50 3.17
CA VAL A 27 -3.48 -13.82 2.82
C VAL A 27 -3.67 -13.75 1.31
N THR A 28 -2.63 -13.38 0.57
CA THR A 28 -2.73 -13.22 -0.89
C THR A 28 -2.85 -14.57 -1.60
N LYS A 29 -2.28 -15.65 -1.07
CA LYS A 29 -2.39 -17.00 -1.65
C LYS A 29 -3.82 -17.56 -1.64
N PHE A 30 -4.64 -17.16 -0.66
CA PHE A 30 -6.03 -17.61 -0.54
C PHE A 30 -7.05 -16.59 -1.07
N THR A 31 -6.58 -15.49 -1.66
CA THR A 31 -7.44 -14.49 -2.27
C THR A 31 -7.56 -14.78 -3.77
N PRO A 32 -8.76 -14.78 -4.36
CA PRO A 32 -8.95 -15.01 -5.80
C PRO A 32 -8.54 -13.76 -6.61
N ALA A 33 -7.26 -13.42 -6.55
CA ALA A 33 -6.63 -12.30 -7.24
C ALA A 33 -5.18 -12.63 -7.53
N GLN A 34 -4.60 -11.95 -8.53
CA GLN A 34 -3.18 -12.07 -8.85
C GLN A 34 -2.38 -11.02 -8.09
N PHE A 35 -1.30 -11.43 -7.43
CA PHE A 35 -0.41 -10.53 -6.71
C PHE A 35 1.02 -10.65 -7.25
N GLY A 36 1.65 -9.50 -7.46
CA GLY A 36 3.08 -9.40 -7.71
C GLY A 36 3.91 -9.78 -6.48
N ARG A 37 5.21 -9.64 -6.58
CA ARG A 37 6.14 -10.03 -5.50
C ARG A 37 6.05 -9.09 -4.29
N PHE A 38 6.25 -9.64 -3.10
CA PHE A 38 6.39 -8.93 -1.83
C PHE A 38 5.15 -8.10 -1.41
N PRO A 39 3.94 -8.65 -1.45
CA PRO A 39 2.78 -7.98 -0.89
C PRO A 39 2.94 -7.80 0.62
N ASN A 40 2.52 -6.64 1.15
CA ASN A 40 2.59 -6.31 2.57
C ASN A 40 1.18 -5.99 3.08
N VAL A 41 0.55 -6.97 3.73
CA VAL A 41 -0.81 -6.84 4.28
C VAL A 41 -0.73 -6.83 5.80
N ARG A 42 -1.16 -5.73 6.42
CA ARG A 42 -1.19 -5.55 7.88
C ARG A 42 -2.61 -5.29 8.34
N GLY A 43 -2.95 -5.80 9.52
CA GLY A 43 -4.29 -5.62 10.07
C GLY A 43 -5.35 -6.38 9.28
N LYS A 44 -6.58 -5.87 9.29
CA LYS A 44 -7.73 -6.52 8.67
C LYS A 44 -7.98 -5.99 7.26
N VAL A 45 -7.73 -6.81 6.25
CA VAL A 45 -8.08 -6.51 4.85
C VAL A 45 -9.16 -7.48 4.41
N LYS A 46 -10.26 -6.94 3.88
CA LYS A 46 -11.40 -7.71 3.39
C LYS A 46 -11.38 -7.70 1.86
N PHE A 47 -11.07 -8.83 1.27
CA PHE A 47 -11.14 -9.06 -0.17
C PHE A 47 -12.46 -9.74 -0.52
N HIS A 48 -13.29 -9.10 -1.31
CA HIS A 48 -14.53 -9.63 -1.88
C HIS A 48 -14.41 -9.63 -3.41
N ILE A 49 -13.59 -10.53 -3.94
CA ILE A 49 -13.22 -10.58 -5.36
C ILE A 49 -14.05 -11.64 -6.05
N ARG A 50 -14.93 -11.24 -6.99
CA ARG A 50 -15.70 -12.12 -7.88
C ARG A 50 -15.34 -11.92 -9.36
N GLY A 51 -14.77 -10.75 -9.68
CA GLY A 51 -14.22 -10.41 -11.01
C GLY A 51 -12.71 -10.57 -11.05
N ASP A 52 -12.09 -9.88 -12.00
CA ASP A 52 -10.64 -9.90 -12.20
C ASP A 52 -9.95 -8.88 -11.32
N ALA A 53 -8.94 -9.29 -10.56
CA ALA A 53 -8.13 -8.38 -9.75
C ALA A 53 -6.64 -8.71 -9.88
N VAL A 54 -5.85 -7.69 -10.23
CA VAL A 54 -4.40 -7.79 -10.38
C VAL A 54 -3.73 -6.70 -9.55
N PHE A 55 -2.79 -7.10 -8.71
CA PHE A 55 -1.98 -6.21 -7.88
C PHE A 55 -0.52 -6.37 -8.25
N GLY A 56 0.16 -5.27 -8.52
CA GLY A 56 1.57 -5.23 -8.85
C GLY A 56 2.50 -5.58 -7.69
N GLU A 57 3.80 -5.40 -7.91
CA GLU A 57 4.82 -5.67 -6.90
C GLU A 57 4.72 -4.70 -5.72
N ARG A 58 5.06 -5.20 -4.52
CA ARG A 58 5.11 -4.42 -3.26
C ARG A 58 3.81 -3.67 -2.95
N PHE A 59 2.68 -4.25 -3.32
CA PHE A 59 1.39 -3.77 -2.86
C PHE A 59 1.34 -3.76 -1.34
N THR A 60 0.86 -2.67 -0.75
CA THR A 60 0.75 -2.51 0.71
C THR A 60 -0.67 -2.14 1.10
N ALA A 61 -1.25 -2.87 2.05
CA ALA A 61 -2.54 -2.54 2.65
C ALA A 61 -2.43 -2.56 4.18
N LEU A 62 -2.84 -1.45 4.83
CA LEU A 62 -2.74 -1.24 6.27
C LEU A 62 -4.15 -1.15 6.86
N GLY A 63 -4.73 -2.27 7.27
CA GLY A 63 -6.11 -2.37 7.76
C GLY A 63 -6.27 -2.24 9.27
N GLU A 64 -5.55 -1.32 9.91
CA GLU A 64 -5.64 -0.99 11.33
C GLU A 64 -5.62 0.52 11.54
N PRO A 65 -6.48 1.07 12.40
CA PRO A 65 -7.53 0.42 13.20
C PRO A 65 -8.79 0.07 12.38
N VAL A 66 -8.98 0.65 11.20
CA VAL A 66 -10.14 0.43 10.32
C VAL A 66 -9.77 -0.52 9.19
N PRO A 67 -10.56 -1.57 8.91
CA PRO A 67 -10.27 -2.51 7.81
C PRO A 67 -10.18 -1.82 6.45
N VAL A 68 -9.24 -2.25 5.60
CA VAL A 68 -9.28 -1.98 4.16
C VAL A 68 -10.29 -2.93 3.53
N ARG A 69 -11.14 -2.42 2.64
CA ARG A 69 -12.12 -3.20 1.89
C ARG A 69 -11.86 -3.07 0.40
N ILE A 70 -11.77 -4.20 -0.29
CA ILE A 70 -11.62 -4.27 -1.74
C ILE A 70 -12.67 -5.23 -2.27
N ALA A 71 -13.67 -4.69 -2.96
CA ALA A 71 -14.74 -5.46 -3.55
C ALA A 71 -14.71 -5.31 -5.07
N VAL A 72 -14.68 -6.43 -5.78
CA VAL A 72 -14.72 -6.47 -7.24
C VAL A 72 -15.87 -7.37 -7.65
N ALA A 73 -16.85 -6.80 -8.32
CA ALA A 73 -18.05 -7.52 -8.79
C ALA A 73 -17.71 -8.51 -9.90
N GLU A 74 -18.63 -9.43 -10.16
CA GLU A 74 -18.52 -10.34 -11.28
C GLU A 74 -18.47 -9.57 -12.60
N GLY A 75 -17.55 -9.94 -13.49
CA GLY A 75 -17.31 -9.25 -14.76
C GLY A 75 -16.55 -7.92 -14.65
N ALA A 76 -16.31 -7.41 -13.44
CA ALA A 76 -15.55 -6.19 -13.20
C ALA A 76 -14.04 -6.46 -13.16
N ARG A 77 -13.25 -5.39 -13.37
CA ARG A 77 -11.79 -5.46 -13.37
C ARG A 77 -11.17 -4.42 -12.44
N LEU A 78 -10.24 -4.86 -11.60
CA LEU A 78 -9.36 -4.01 -10.81
C LEU A 78 -7.90 -4.24 -11.21
N THR A 79 -7.22 -3.18 -11.62
CA THR A 79 -5.76 -3.23 -11.87
C THR A 79 -5.07 -2.24 -10.93
N VAL A 80 -4.10 -2.73 -10.17
CA VAL A 80 -3.29 -1.93 -9.25
C VAL A 80 -1.83 -2.13 -9.63
N GLY A 81 -1.14 -1.04 -9.93
CA GLY A 81 0.28 -1.05 -10.32
C GLY A 81 1.22 -1.35 -9.16
N ASP A 82 2.51 -1.16 -9.43
CA ASP A 82 3.58 -1.45 -8.48
C ASP A 82 3.68 -0.38 -7.38
N HIS A 83 4.12 -0.79 -6.20
CA HIS A 83 4.40 0.13 -5.09
C HIS A 83 3.19 0.97 -4.65
N VAL A 84 1.99 0.46 -4.80
CA VAL A 84 0.78 1.11 -4.29
C VAL A 84 0.60 0.85 -2.80
N ALA A 85 0.25 1.90 -2.05
CA ALA A 85 -0.04 1.80 -0.62
C ALA A 85 -1.46 2.30 -0.31
N MET A 86 -2.24 1.47 0.36
CA MET A 86 -3.57 1.78 0.89
C MET A 86 -3.54 1.79 2.41
N ASN A 87 -3.95 2.89 3.00
CA ASN A 87 -4.02 3.06 4.45
C ASN A 87 -5.37 2.56 5.00
N CYS A 88 -5.55 2.60 6.32
CA CYS A 88 -6.74 2.09 6.98
C CYS A 88 -8.03 2.75 6.48
N GLY A 89 -9.11 1.99 6.46
CA GLY A 89 -10.43 2.48 6.05
C GLY A 89 -10.59 2.74 4.55
N VAL A 90 -9.57 2.47 3.72
CA VAL A 90 -9.73 2.56 2.27
C VAL A 90 -10.76 1.56 1.80
N SER A 91 -11.71 2.00 0.95
CA SER A 91 -12.71 1.18 0.27
C SER A 91 -12.60 1.34 -1.23
N LEU A 92 -12.41 0.21 -1.93
CA LEU A 92 -12.56 0.11 -3.37
C LEU A 92 -13.82 -0.70 -3.67
N ASP A 93 -14.80 -0.09 -4.33
CA ASP A 93 -16.02 -0.72 -4.79
C ASP A 93 -16.05 -0.71 -6.32
N VAL A 94 -15.66 -1.83 -6.92
CA VAL A 94 -15.42 -1.98 -8.36
C VAL A 94 -16.56 -2.78 -9.00
N TRP A 95 -17.31 -2.14 -9.87
CA TRP A 95 -18.44 -2.71 -10.59
C TRP A 95 -18.17 -2.87 -12.09
N HIS A 96 -17.22 -2.11 -12.63
CA HIS A 96 -16.84 -2.10 -14.05
C HIS A 96 -15.33 -2.19 -14.20
N ASP A 97 -14.61 -1.05 -14.01
CA ASP A 97 -13.17 -0.99 -14.28
C ASP A 97 -12.50 0.11 -13.43
N VAL A 98 -11.64 -0.30 -12.52
CA VAL A 98 -10.80 0.63 -11.75
C VAL A 98 -9.33 0.32 -12.01
N ARG A 99 -8.60 1.36 -12.43
CA ARG A 99 -7.17 1.28 -12.72
C ARG A 99 -6.40 2.25 -11.84
N ILE A 100 -5.47 1.70 -11.08
CA ILE A 100 -4.58 2.47 -10.21
C ILE A 100 -3.15 2.24 -10.70
N GLY A 101 -2.47 3.30 -11.10
CA GLY A 101 -1.10 3.27 -11.57
C GLY A 101 -0.10 2.89 -10.48
N SER A 102 1.18 3.01 -10.81
CA SER A 102 2.27 2.68 -9.89
C SER A 102 2.62 3.85 -8.95
N LYS A 103 3.20 3.52 -7.78
CA LYS A 103 3.67 4.50 -6.78
C LYS A 103 2.56 5.39 -6.21
N VAL A 104 1.32 4.91 -6.22
CA VAL A 104 0.16 5.64 -5.70
C VAL A 104 0.08 5.47 -4.18
N MET A 105 -0.17 6.58 -3.48
CA MET A 105 -0.46 6.60 -2.05
C MET A 105 -1.91 6.96 -1.80
N ILE A 106 -2.63 6.10 -1.10
CA ILE A 106 -4.01 6.29 -0.71
C ILE A 106 -4.08 6.36 0.82
N ALA A 107 -4.38 7.54 1.33
CA ALA A 107 -4.44 7.84 2.75
C ALA A 107 -5.71 7.26 3.42
N PRO A 108 -5.87 7.37 4.75
CA PRO A 108 -7.00 6.77 5.45
C PRO A 108 -8.37 7.23 4.95
N ASN A 109 -9.34 6.30 5.00
CA ASN A 109 -10.75 6.55 4.72
C ASN A 109 -11.04 7.09 3.32
N VAL A 110 -10.22 6.77 2.33
CA VAL A 110 -10.50 7.08 0.93
C VAL A 110 -11.48 6.06 0.37
N SER A 111 -12.47 6.54 -0.37
CA SER A 111 -13.43 5.72 -1.10
C SER A 111 -13.28 5.94 -2.60
N VAL A 112 -13.24 4.85 -3.36
CA VAL A 112 -13.23 4.85 -4.83
C VAL A 112 -14.38 3.99 -5.30
N VAL A 113 -15.24 4.54 -6.15
CA VAL A 113 -16.42 3.86 -6.71
C VAL A 113 -16.59 4.21 -8.18
N ASP A 114 -16.78 3.20 -9.03
CA ASP A 114 -16.97 3.36 -10.48
C ASP A 114 -18.42 3.24 -10.95
N ASP A 115 -19.35 3.06 -10.01
CA ASP A 115 -20.79 2.99 -10.27
C ASP A 115 -21.59 3.47 -9.03
N ASN A 116 -22.47 4.44 -9.19
CA ASN A 116 -23.34 4.90 -8.11
C ASN A 116 -24.60 4.01 -7.92
N ARG A 117 -24.89 3.11 -8.87
CA ARG A 117 -25.95 2.08 -8.84
C ARG A 117 -27.41 2.59 -8.68
N HIS A 118 -27.59 3.86 -8.66
CA HIS A 118 -28.90 4.47 -8.48
C HIS A 118 -29.17 5.52 -9.56
N GLU A 119 -30.37 5.52 -10.10
CA GLU A 119 -30.86 6.63 -10.92
C GLU A 119 -31.02 7.88 -10.06
N LEU A 120 -30.57 9.02 -10.53
CA LEU A 120 -30.79 10.29 -9.86
C LEU A 120 -32.22 10.78 -10.04
N GLU A 121 -32.83 10.44 -11.20
CA GLU A 121 -34.23 10.69 -11.53
C GLU A 121 -34.77 9.44 -12.24
N PRO A 122 -36.08 9.14 -12.14
CA PRO A 122 -36.63 7.97 -12.82
C PRO A 122 -36.37 7.97 -14.32
N GLY A 123 -35.71 6.92 -14.82
CA GLY A 123 -35.30 6.77 -16.23
C GLY A 123 -34.03 7.50 -16.63
N ALA A 124 -33.33 8.17 -15.69
CA ALA A 124 -32.06 8.77 -15.96
C ALA A 124 -30.96 7.67 -16.12
N PRO A 125 -29.96 7.88 -16.98
CA PRO A 125 -28.85 6.93 -17.09
C PRO A 125 -28.07 6.87 -15.78
N LEU A 126 -27.61 5.67 -15.45
CA LEU A 126 -26.71 5.47 -14.30
C LEU A 126 -25.40 6.24 -14.50
N CYS A 127 -24.93 6.92 -13.46
CA CYS A 127 -23.59 7.51 -13.46
C CYS A 127 -22.57 6.41 -13.18
N ASN A 128 -22.12 5.76 -14.22
CA ASN A 128 -21.07 4.74 -14.17
C ASN A 128 -19.97 5.06 -15.17
N GLY A 129 -18.80 4.52 -14.93
CA GLY A 129 -17.67 4.70 -15.82
C GLY A 129 -16.36 4.37 -15.12
N PRO A 130 -15.32 4.03 -15.88
CA PRO A 130 -14.05 3.62 -15.32
C PRO A 130 -13.44 4.73 -14.46
N VAL A 131 -12.83 4.34 -13.34
CA VAL A 131 -11.98 5.24 -12.56
C VAL A 131 -10.52 4.94 -12.87
N ILE A 132 -9.79 5.97 -13.30
CA ILE A 132 -8.38 5.87 -13.66
C ILE A 132 -7.57 6.78 -12.76
N ILE A 133 -6.65 6.20 -12.00
CA ILE A 133 -5.70 6.94 -11.16
C ILE A 133 -4.32 6.69 -11.74
N GLY A 134 -3.68 7.75 -12.22
CA GLY A 134 -2.35 7.68 -12.85
C GLY A 134 -1.23 7.32 -11.87
N ASP A 135 -0.01 7.30 -12.39
CA ASP A 135 1.18 7.01 -11.58
C ASP A 135 1.52 8.14 -10.61
N ASN A 136 2.17 7.79 -9.50
CA ASN A 136 2.69 8.76 -8.53
C ASN A 136 1.63 9.76 -8.02
N VAL A 137 0.39 9.30 -7.86
CA VAL A 137 -0.71 10.10 -7.31
C VAL A 137 -0.73 9.95 -5.78
N TRP A 138 -0.94 11.07 -5.09
CA TRP A 138 -1.22 11.06 -3.66
C TRP A 138 -2.67 11.49 -3.40
N ILE A 139 -3.48 10.59 -2.88
CA ILE A 139 -4.85 10.86 -2.43
C ILE A 139 -4.82 11.00 -0.91
N ALA A 140 -5.08 12.20 -0.41
CA ALA A 140 -5.10 12.47 1.02
C ALA A 140 -6.34 11.89 1.72
N GLY A 141 -6.40 11.98 3.05
CA GLY A 141 -7.44 11.33 3.85
C GLY A 141 -8.86 11.82 3.60
N ASN A 142 -9.82 10.91 3.76
CA ASN A 142 -11.26 11.18 3.63
C ASN A 142 -11.69 11.73 2.26
N VAL A 143 -11.01 11.30 1.19
CA VAL A 143 -11.37 11.66 -0.18
C VAL A 143 -12.32 10.62 -0.74
N THR A 144 -13.30 11.09 -1.53
CA THR A 144 -14.16 10.24 -2.36
C THR A 144 -13.87 10.51 -3.83
N VAL A 145 -13.59 9.44 -4.59
CA VAL A 145 -13.44 9.48 -6.05
C VAL A 145 -14.65 8.82 -6.67
N LEU A 146 -15.38 9.56 -7.48
CA LEU A 146 -16.63 9.10 -8.12
C LEU A 146 -16.36 8.48 -9.49
N SER A 147 -17.38 7.81 -10.01
CA SER A 147 -17.38 7.12 -11.30
C SER A 147 -17.00 8.02 -12.46
N GLY A 148 -16.32 7.44 -13.47
CA GLY A 148 -15.90 8.12 -14.69
C GLY A 148 -14.74 9.09 -14.55
N VAL A 149 -14.09 9.17 -13.38
CA VAL A 149 -13.03 10.15 -13.09
C VAL A 149 -11.66 9.63 -13.47
N THR A 150 -10.89 10.48 -14.15
CA THR A 150 -9.45 10.29 -14.37
C THR A 150 -8.64 11.27 -13.51
N ILE A 151 -7.74 10.75 -12.67
CA ILE A 151 -6.74 11.54 -11.93
C ILE A 151 -5.39 11.36 -12.61
N GLY A 152 -4.89 12.44 -13.22
CA GLY A 152 -3.61 12.43 -13.95
C GLY A 152 -2.40 12.17 -13.05
N SER A 153 -1.36 11.58 -13.63
CA SER A 153 -0.12 11.21 -12.92
C SER A 153 0.53 12.41 -12.22
N GLY A 154 1.21 12.16 -11.10
CA GLY A 154 1.91 13.19 -10.32
C GLY A 154 0.98 14.14 -9.56
N SER A 155 -0.34 13.91 -9.57
CA SER A 155 -1.31 14.79 -8.91
C SER A 155 -1.49 14.47 -7.43
N VAL A 156 -1.96 15.47 -6.70
CA VAL A 156 -2.32 15.39 -5.28
C VAL A 156 -3.78 15.80 -5.11
N ILE A 157 -4.55 14.97 -4.40
CA ILE A 157 -5.91 15.28 -4.00
C ILE A 157 -5.91 15.64 -2.52
N ALA A 158 -6.32 16.86 -2.19
CA ALA A 158 -6.39 17.36 -0.83
C ALA A 158 -7.41 16.59 0.01
N ALA A 159 -7.17 16.53 1.32
CA ALA A 159 -8.07 15.84 2.25
C ALA A 159 -9.51 16.38 2.20
N HIS A 160 -10.48 15.51 2.51
CA HIS A 160 -11.92 15.82 2.54
C HIS A 160 -12.47 16.31 1.19
N SER A 161 -11.87 15.89 0.08
CA SER A 161 -12.35 16.25 -1.26
C SER A 161 -13.30 15.21 -1.84
N VAL A 162 -14.23 15.67 -2.69
CA VAL A 162 -15.07 14.82 -3.53
C VAL A 162 -14.72 15.06 -4.99
N VAL A 163 -14.04 14.11 -5.60
CA VAL A 163 -13.58 14.21 -7.00
C VAL A 163 -14.68 13.74 -7.92
N THR A 164 -15.28 14.69 -8.63
CA THR A 164 -16.44 14.48 -9.52
C THR A 164 -16.11 14.69 -10.99
N ARG A 165 -14.89 15.09 -11.32
CA ARG A 165 -14.40 15.39 -12.67
C ARG A 165 -12.91 15.08 -12.75
N ASP A 166 -12.42 14.96 -13.96
CA ASP A 166 -11.01 14.70 -14.25
C ASP A 166 -10.10 15.76 -13.63
N VAL A 167 -8.96 15.28 -13.13
CA VAL A 167 -7.88 16.11 -12.60
C VAL A 167 -6.67 15.98 -13.54
N PRO A 168 -6.19 17.09 -14.13
CA PRO A 168 -5.01 17.06 -15.02
C PRO A 168 -3.76 16.51 -14.31
N PRO A 169 -2.80 15.97 -15.04
CA PRO A 169 -1.51 15.55 -14.48
C PRO A 169 -0.80 16.69 -13.71
N ASN A 170 0.01 16.32 -12.73
CA ASN A 170 0.82 17.27 -11.94
C ASN A 170 -0.01 18.42 -11.37
N SER A 171 -1.16 18.11 -10.79
CA SER A 171 -2.08 19.10 -10.24
C SER A 171 -2.38 18.83 -8.76
N LEU A 172 -2.51 19.91 -7.99
CA LEU A 172 -3.17 19.89 -6.69
C LEU A 172 -4.64 20.22 -6.92
N ALA A 173 -5.53 19.29 -6.56
CA ALA A 173 -6.96 19.50 -6.58
C ALA A 173 -7.57 19.29 -5.19
N GLY A 174 -8.66 19.99 -4.88
CA GLY A 174 -9.31 19.87 -3.57
C GLY A 174 -10.68 20.53 -3.51
N GLY A 175 -11.44 20.21 -2.47
CA GLY A 175 -12.78 20.71 -2.21
C GLY A 175 -13.89 19.70 -2.51
N SER A 176 -15.13 20.09 -2.25
CA SER A 176 -16.35 19.30 -2.52
C SER A 176 -17.39 20.19 -3.24
N PRO A 177 -17.53 20.06 -4.56
CA PRO A 177 -16.72 19.22 -5.47
C PRO A 177 -15.29 19.73 -5.65
N ALA A 178 -14.36 18.80 -5.90
CA ALA A 178 -12.95 19.13 -6.08
C ALA A 178 -12.71 20.00 -7.33
N ARG A 179 -11.78 20.96 -7.20
CA ARG A 179 -11.31 21.81 -8.29
C ARG A 179 -9.79 21.87 -8.28
N VAL A 180 -9.18 22.05 -9.43
CA VAL A 180 -7.75 22.29 -9.54
C VAL A 180 -7.41 23.60 -8.83
N ILE A 181 -6.49 23.53 -7.87
CA ILE A 181 -6.02 24.67 -7.07
C ILE A 181 -4.78 25.27 -7.71
N LYS A 182 -3.83 24.40 -8.13
CA LYS A 182 -2.58 24.82 -8.80
C LYS A 182 -1.91 23.64 -9.50
N SER A 183 -1.03 23.96 -10.45
CA SER A 183 -0.08 22.99 -11.00
C SER A 183 1.05 22.71 -10.02
N LEU A 184 1.58 21.50 -10.07
CA LEU A 184 2.70 21.03 -9.25
C LEU A 184 3.93 20.86 -10.15
N ASN A 185 5.08 21.28 -9.65
CA ASN A 185 6.35 20.92 -10.26
C ASN A 185 6.81 19.59 -9.67
N VAL A 186 6.56 18.49 -10.39
CA VAL A 186 6.96 17.14 -10.00
C VAL A 186 8.20 16.76 -10.81
N PRO A 187 9.41 16.78 -10.22
CA PRO A 187 10.62 16.41 -10.91
C PRO A 187 10.60 14.97 -11.41
N GLU A 188 11.25 14.71 -12.53
CA GLU A 188 11.43 13.36 -13.04
C GLU A 188 12.09 12.45 -11.99
N GLY A 189 11.57 11.25 -11.82
CA GLY A 189 12.08 10.29 -10.83
C GLY A 189 11.69 10.59 -9.38
N TRP A 190 11.04 11.72 -9.09
CA TRP A 190 10.51 12.00 -7.77
C TRP A 190 9.19 11.27 -7.52
N SER A 191 8.98 10.82 -6.26
CA SER A 191 7.77 10.10 -5.89
C SER A 191 7.26 10.55 -4.52
N HIS A 192 5.96 10.77 -4.39
CA HIS A 192 5.29 11.07 -3.12
C HIS A 192 5.54 9.99 -2.06
N ARG A 193 5.74 8.75 -2.49
CA ARG A 193 5.93 7.60 -1.60
C ARG A 193 7.35 7.46 -1.04
N PHE A 194 8.38 7.78 -1.82
CA PHE A 194 9.77 7.49 -1.44
C PHE A 194 10.36 8.43 -0.39
N GLY A 195 9.71 9.53 -0.05
CA GLY A 195 10.07 10.32 1.12
C GLY A 195 10.01 9.51 2.43
N TYR A 196 9.10 8.53 2.52
CA TYR A 196 8.97 7.62 3.66
C TYR A 196 9.95 6.42 3.59
N GLU A 197 10.29 5.92 2.39
CA GLU A 197 11.23 4.80 2.25
C GLU A 197 12.68 5.21 2.54
N ARG A 198 13.03 6.47 2.34
CA ARG A 198 14.37 6.98 2.67
C ARG A 198 14.67 6.98 4.16
N ASN A 199 13.63 6.99 5.00
CA ASN A 199 13.70 6.98 6.45
C ASN A 199 13.29 5.64 7.08
N ASP A 200 12.91 4.61 6.30
CA ASP A 200 12.66 3.28 6.82
C ASP A 200 14.00 2.53 7.00
N PRO A 201 14.43 2.28 8.26
CA PRO A 201 15.67 1.55 8.54
C PRO A 201 15.68 0.16 7.89
N ALA A 202 14.50 -0.45 7.70
CA ALA A 202 14.36 -1.76 7.06
C ALA A 202 14.66 -1.71 5.55
N SER A 203 14.34 -0.61 4.85
CA SER A 203 14.63 -0.48 3.41
C SER A 203 16.13 -0.43 3.14
N GLY A 204 16.89 0.28 3.98
CA GLY A 204 18.36 0.35 3.90
C GLY A 204 19.02 -1.00 4.23
N LEU A 205 18.52 -1.71 5.24
CA LEU A 205 19.01 -3.03 5.63
C LEU A 205 18.70 -4.07 4.55
N LEU A 206 17.49 -4.07 3.98
CA LEU A 206 17.10 -4.99 2.90
C LEU A 206 17.88 -4.72 1.62
N ALA A 207 18.16 -3.47 1.28
CA ALA A 207 18.99 -3.13 0.13
C ALA A 207 20.45 -3.57 0.33
N SER A 208 20.96 -3.51 1.56
CA SER A 208 22.31 -4.01 1.90
C SER A 208 22.37 -5.53 1.94
N LEU A 209 21.35 -6.20 2.48
CA LEU A 209 21.24 -7.67 2.46
C LEU A 209 21.09 -8.22 1.05
N ARG A 210 20.28 -7.58 0.19
CA ARG A 210 20.18 -7.97 -1.23
C ARG A 210 21.49 -7.85 -1.98
N ARG A 211 22.26 -6.76 -1.75
CA ARG A 211 23.59 -6.59 -2.33
C ARG A 211 24.58 -7.64 -1.81
N ALA A 212 24.50 -8.02 -0.54
CA ALA A 212 25.32 -9.07 0.03
C ALA A 212 24.95 -10.45 -0.54
N ILE A 213 23.66 -10.79 -0.61
CA ILE A 213 23.18 -12.07 -1.16
C ILE A 213 23.50 -12.19 -2.67
N SER A 214 23.40 -11.09 -3.44
CA SER A 214 23.72 -11.12 -4.87
C SER A 214 25.22 -11.23 -5.17
N ARG A 215 26.09 -10.85 -4.22
CA ARG A 215 27.56 -10.95 -4.34
C ARG A 215 28.11 -12.30 -3.87
N ASP A 216 27.58 -12.82 -2.79
CA ASP A 216 27.94 -14.13 -2.24
C ASP A 216 26.82 -14.64 -1.31
N PRO A 217 25.99 -15.59 -1.79
CA PRO A 217 24.90 -16.16 -0.99
C PRO A 217 25.37 -16.86 0.29
N ASN A 218 26.55 -17.49 0.28
CA ASN A 218 27.07 -18.23 1.41
C ASN A 218 27.67 -17.31 2.48
N ALA A 219 28.35 -16.24 2.08
CA ALA A 219 28.85 -15.22 3.01
C ALA A 219 27.71 -14.44 3.69
N ALA A 220 26.60 -14.22 2.99
CA ALA A 220 25.42 -13.56 3.56
C ALA A 220 24.77 -14.43 4.64
N LEU A 221 24.63 -15.74 4.44
CA LEU A 221 24.13 -16.68 5.45
C LEU A 221 25.05 -16.78 6.66
N ALA A 222 26.37 -16.80 6.46
CA ALA A 222 27.36 -16.81 7.54
C ALA A 222 27.32 -15.52 8.39
N SER A 223 27.02 -14.37 7.80
CA SER A 223 26.89 -13.10 8.52
C SER A 223 25.61 -13.03 9.37
N VAL A 224 24.54 -13.67 8.93
CA VAL A 224 23.29 -13.79 9.69
C VAL A 224 23.45 -14.77 10.85
N ALA A 225 24.18 -15.87 10.66
CA ALA A 225 24.46 -16.87 11.70
C ALA A 225 25.35 -16.32 12.83
N LYS A 226 26.26 -15.37 12.53
CA LYS A 226 27.09 -14.68 13.53
C LYS A 226 26.34 -13.69 14.42
N VAL A 227 25.11 -13.34 14.09
CA VAL A 227 24.25 -12.42 14.86
C VAL A 227 23.29 -13.19 15.78
N ALA A 228 23.19 -14.50 15.65
CA ALA A 228 22.44 -15.32 16.62
C ALA A 228 23.19 -15.34 17.96
N PRO A 229 22.55 -15.06 19.10
CA PRO A 229 23.20 -15.12 20.40
C PRO A 229 23.65 -16.57 20.66
N ALA A 230 24.93 -16.73 21.02
CA ALA A 230 25.43 -17.97 21.55
C ALA A 230 24.63 -18.28 22.84
N ASP A 231 24.05 -19.46 22.86
CA ASP A 231 23.40 -20.06 24.01
C ASP A 231 24.44 -20.16 25.13
N GLN A 232 24.39 -19.28 26.12
CA GLN A 232 25.15 -19.43 27.36
C GLN A 232 24.25 -20.13 28.37
N ASP A 233 24.16 -21.46 28.20
CA ASP A 233 23.82 -22.37 29.29
C ASP A 233 25.11 -22.58 30.13
N GLY A 234 25.20 -21.87 31.24
CA GLY A 234 26.27 -21.95 32.23
C GLY A 234 25.67 -21.78 33.60
N ARG A 235 25.30 -22.89 34.18
CA ARG A 235 24.94 -23.10 35.59
C ARG A 235 25.92 -22.40 36.52
N ASP A 236 25.39 -21.74 37.54
CA ASP A 236 25.94 -21.83 38.87
C ASP A 236 24.79 -21.69 39.89
N HIS A 237 24.45 -22.85 40.46
CA HIS A 237 23.79 -22.98 41.73
C HIS A 237 24.87 -22.79 42.82
N GLU A 238 24.76 -21.76 43.60
CA GLU A 238 25.23 -21.85 44.99
C GLU A 238 24.49 -20.86 45.91
N ALA A 239 23.84 -21.45 46.84
CA ALA A 239 23.35 -21.09 48.14
C ALA A 239 23.86 -19.80 48.76
N ILE A 240 22.94 -19.05 49.41
CA ILE A 240 23.23 -18.45 50.73
C ILE A 240 21.92 -18.34 51.51
N ARG A 241 22.06 -18.73 52.74
CA ARG A 241 21.18 -18.71 53.91
C ARG A 241 20.47 -17.39 54.16
#